data_0d47321228fadf266a65cad0e75fc80a
#
_entry.id   0d47321228fadf266a65cad0e75fc80a
#
_cell.length_a   1.000
_cell.length_b   1.000
_cell.length_c   1.000
_cell.angle_alpha   90.00
_cell.angle_beta   90.00
_cell.angle_gamma   90.00
#
_symmetry.space_group_name_H-M   'P 1'
#
loop_
_entity.id
_entity.type
_entity.pdbx_description
1 polymer ?
#
loop_
_entity_poly.entity_id
_entity_poly.type
_entity_poly.pdbx_seq_one_letter_code
_entity_poly.pdbx_strand_id
1 'polypeptide(L)'
;MGDVKDGSRRSLRSERAAVTRSRITDAARRSFRSKGYAATTMTDIADDAGVAVQTVYAVFRSKSGILSALRNAARDLPEADALGAASMAAAVPGDALDLFARSIRTRWVFAADILSIDRDAASADPDVRADLDRVLERRRAGIGRVARSVLGGAATDAEVRRAAAVIDALTMPEAYLALTDVHGWTPDGYESWLAGALRALLLGPDRG
;
A
#
# COMPACT_ATOMS: atom_id res chain seq x y z
N MET A 1 -26.92 -3.25 39.20
CA MET A 1 -27.03 -2.01 38.36
C MET A 1 -25.66 -1.33 38.21
N GLY A 2 -24.58 -2.10 38.06
CA GLY A 2 -23.18 -1.63 38.02
C GLY A 2 -22.43 -1.81 36.69
N ASP A 3 -22.95 -2.57 35.72
CA ASP A 3 -22.16 -3.04 34.55
C ASP A 3 -22.22 -2.12 33.31
N VAL A 4 -23.21 -1.28 33.16
CA VAL A 4 -23.40 -0.41 31.97
C VAL A 4 -22.45 0.81 31.97
N LYS A 5 -22.00 1.30 33.12
CA LYS A 5 -21.08 2.45 33.22
C LYS A 5 -19.61 2.09 32.90
N ASP A 6 -19.20 0.86 33.10
CA ASP A 6 -17.81 0.43 32.88
C ASP A 6 -17.55 0.18 31.38
N GLY A 7 -18.52 -0.39 30.66
CA GLY A 7 -18.46 -0.57 29.21
C GLY A 7 -18.34 0.75 28.44
N SER A 8 -19.09 1.78 28.84
CA SER A 8 -19.06 3.10 28.21
C SER A 8 -17.71 3.83 28.43
N ARG A 9 -17.13 3.74 29.63
CA ARG A 9 -15.81 4.34 29.92
C ARG A 9 -14.69 3.64 29.17
N ARG A 10 -14.75 2.32 29.01
CA ARG A 10 -13.77 1.54 28.24
C ARG A 10 -13.85 1.85 26.75
N SER A 11 -15.06 2.00 26.19
CA SER A 11 -15.29 2.43 24.80
C SER A 11 -14.71 3.82 24.52
N LEU A 12 -15.03 4.82 25.34
CA LEU A 12 -14.51 6.20 25.21
C LEU A 12 -12.99 6.27 25.33
N ARG A 13 -12.38 5.44 26.19
CA ARG A 13 -10.91 5.38 26.32
C ARG A 13 -10.27 4.76 25.08
N SER A 14 -10.86 3.70 24.53
CA SER A 14 -10.44 3.07 23.29
C SER A 14 -10.53 4.00 22.09
N GLU A 15 -11.63 4.73 21.97
CA GLU A 15 -11.84 5.72 20.89
C GLU A 15 -10.80 6.85 20.96
N ARG A 16 -10.55 7.40 22.15
CA ARG A 16 -9.52 8.43 22.36
C ARG A 16 -8.12 7.91 22.01
N ALA A 17 -7.81 6.68 22.37
CA ALA A 17 -6.53 6.05 22.03
C ALA A 17 -6.40 5.84 20.51
N ALA A 18 -7.45 5.44 19.82
CA ALA A 18 -7.49 5.31 18.37
C ALA A 18 -7.28 6.67 17.66
N VAL A 19 -7.96 7.72 18.12
CA VAL A 19 -7.79 9.08 17.58
C VAL A 19 -6.36 9.58 17.79
N THR A 20 -5.78 9.38 18.98
CA THR A 20 -4.40 9.77 19.26
C THR A 20 -3.43 9.00 18.36
N ARG A 21 -3.65 7.70 18.18
CA ARG A 21 -2.84 6.86 17.32
C ARG A 21 -2.89 7.34 15.86
N SER A 22 -4.07 7.65 15.32
CA SER A 22 -4.24 8.21 13.97
C SER A 22 -3.48 9.53 13.82
N ARG A 23 -3.67 10.48 14.75
CA ARG A 23 -2.96 11.77 14.71
C ARG A 23 -1.45 11.62 14.64
N ILE A 24 -0.88 10.69 15.41
CA ILE A 24 0.57 10.42 15.40
C ILE A 24 1.01 9.80 14.07
N THR A 25 0.27 8.84 13.52
CA THR A 25 0.61 8.22 12.22
C THR A 25 0.49 9.21 11.07
N ASP A 26 -0.53 10.08 11.08
CA ASP A 26 -0.72 11.11 10.04
C ASP A 26 0.40 12.17 10.09
N ALA A 27 0.78 12.62 11.28
CA ALA A 27 1.90 13.53 11.49
C ALA A 27 3.23 12.90 11.02
N ALA A 28 3.48 11.65 11.41
CA ALA A 28 4.67 10.93 10.97
C ALA A 28 4.74 10.80 9.45
N ARG A 29 3.61 10.43 8.80
CA ARG A 29 3.51 10.33 7.33
C ARG A 29 3.87 11.65 6.65
N ARG A 30 3.34 12.78 7.15
CA ARG A 30 3.69 14.11 6.64
C ARG A 30 5.17 14.43 6.82
N SER A 31 5.71 14.20 8.02
CA SER A 31 7.12 14.47 8.34
C SER A 31 8.08 13.60 7.51
N PHE A 32 7.78 12.31 7.36
CA PHE A 32 8.58 11.40 6.53
C PHE A 32 8.57 11.81 5.05
N ARG A 33 7.43 12.26 4.53
CA ARG A 33 7.35 12.75 3.14
C ARG A 33 8.11 14.05 2.91
N SER A 34 8.06 14.98 3.86
CA SER A 34 8.62 16.33 3.68
C SER A 34 10.11 16.43 4.04
N LYS A 35 10.54 15.73 5.10
CA LYS A 35 11.92 15.79 5.64
C LYS A 35 12.74 14.52 5.34
N GLY A 36 12.10 13.43 4.91
CA GLY A 36 12.69 12.09 4.84
C GLY A 36 12.64 11.36 6.20
N TYR A 37 12.74 10.03 6.15
CA TYR A 37 12.68 9.19 7.36
C TYR A 37 13.86 9.48 8.30
N ALA A 38 15.09 9.57 7.78
CA ALA A 38 16.28 9.73 8.60
C ALA A 38 16.27 11.05 9.39
N ALA A 39 15.90 12.17 8.76
CA ALA A 39 15.90 13.49 9.38
C ALA A 39 14.71 13.74 10.33
N THR A 40 13.65 12.94 10.26
CA THR A 40 12.47 13.07 11.13
C THR A 40 12.78 12.54 12.54
N THR A 41 12.44 13.31 13.56
CA THR A 41 12.57 12.91 14.99
C THR A 41 11.21 12.58 15.61
N MET A 42 11.22 11.86 16.74
CA MET A 42 9.99 11.61 17.51
C MET A 42 9.39 12.90 18.08
N THR A 43 10.22 13.91 18.32
CA THR A 43 9.80 15.26 18.76
C THR A 43 9.07 15.99 17.64
N ASP A 44 9.60 16.00 16.41
CA ASP A 44 8.90 16.57 15.24
C ASP A 44 7.50 15.98 15.07
N ILE A 45 7.40 14.66 15.22
CA ILE A 45 6.12 13.95 15.10
C ILE A 45 5.17 14.33 16.22
N ALA A 46 5.67 14.47 17.44
CA ALA A 46 4.87 14.85 18.61
C ALA A 46 4.29 16.26 18.45
N ASP A 47 5.14 17.21 18.03
CA ASP A 47 4.77 18.61 17.81
C ASP A 47 3.71 18.73 16.71
N ASP A 48 3.91 18.06 15.55
CA ASP A 48 2.94 18.07 14.45
C ASP A 48 1.62 17.33 14.81
N ALA A 49 1.71 16.28 15.65
CA ALA A 49 0.52 15.58 16.15
C ALA A 49 -0.21 16.34 17.27
N GLY A 50 0.42 17.37 17.89
CA GLY A 50 -0.12 18.08 19.04
C GLY A 50 -0.27 17.19 20.27
N VAL A 51 0.75 16.36 20.56
CA VAL A 51 0.80 15.47 21.73
C VAL A 51 2.17 15.57 22.40
N ALA A 52 2.25 15.14 23.66
CA ALA A 52 3.57 15.04 24.33
C ALA A 52 4.42 13.95 23.67
N VAL A 53 5.74 14.17 23.59
CA VAL A 53 6.69 13.20 23.01
C VAL A 53 6.66 11.85 23.75
N GLN A 54 6.43 11.85 25.05
CA GLN A 54 6.25 10.65 25.85
C GLN A 54 5.04 9.82 25.39
N THR A 55 3.97 10.48 24.91
CA THR A 55 2.79 9.80 24.33
C THR A 55 3.18 9.06 23.05
N VAL A 56 3.99 9.68 22.18
CA VAL A 56 4.46 9.02 20.94
C VAL A 56 5.28 7.79 21.28
N TYR A 57 6.22 7.88 22.22
CA TYR A 57 7.00 6.72 22.68
C TYR A 57 6.16 5.64 23.35
N ALA A 58 5.16 6.02 24.15
CA ALA A 58 4.27 5.06 24.80
C ALA A 58 3.40 4.25 23.78
N VAL A 59 3.01 4.90 22.67
CA VAL A 59 2.15 4.28 21.65
C VAL A 59 2.96 3.45 20.63
N PHE A 60 4.13 3.92 20.20
CA PHE A 60 4.84 3.35 19.04
C PHE A 60 6.28 2.91 19.33
N ARG A 61 6.88 3.31 20.43
CA ARG A 61 8.24 3.00 20.88
C ARG A 61 9.36 3.59 20.00
N SER A 62 9.20 3.58 18.65
CA SER A 62 10.24 4.02 17.70
C SER A 62 9.61 4.55 16.40
N LYS A 63 10.40 5.20 15.56
CA LYS A 63 10.03 5.60 14.20
C LYS A 63 9.64 4.38 13.35
N SER A 64 10.41 3.29 13.44
CA SER A 64 10.10 2.04 12.74
C SER A 64 8.77 1.42 13.20
N GLY A 65 8.41 1.56 14.48
CA GLY A 65 7.10 1.17 15.00
C GLY A 65 5.94 1.98 14.38
N ILE A 66 6.13 3.28 14.17
CA ILE A 66 5.15 4.12 13.48
C ILE A 66 5.03 3.72 12.01
N LEU A 67 6.16 3.53 11.32
CA LEU A 67 6.18 3.10 9.93
C LEU A 67 5.54 1.72 9.73
N SER A 68 5.77 0.80 10.67
CA SER A 68 5.08 -0.50 10.69
C SER A 68 3.57 -0.36 10.82
N ALA A 69 3.07 0.60 11.61
CA ALA A 69 1.64 0.87 11.72
C ALA A 69 1.07 1.44 10.42
N LEU A 70 1.79 2.34 9.73
CA LEU A 70 1.41 2.87 8.42
C LEU A 70 1.33 1.75 7.37
N ARG A 71 2.31 0.85 7.33
CA ARG A 71 2.30 -0.33 6.44
C ARG A 71 1.12 -1.26 6.71
N ASN A 72 0.79 -1.49 7.99
CA ASN A 72 -0.34 -2.33 8.34
C ASN A 72 -1.66 -1.70 7.86
N ALA A 73 -1.86 -0.39 8.05
CA ALA A 73 -3.02 0.31 7.54
C ALA A 73 -3.10 0.27 6.00
N ALA A 74 -1.95 0.38 5.31
CA ALA A 74 -1.86 0.27 3.85
C ALA A 74 -2.13 -1.15 3.31
N ARG A 75 -1.90 -2.17 4.14
CA ARG A 75 -2.20 -3.56 3.79
C ARG A 75 -3.67 -3.88 3.96
N ASP A 76 -4.29 -3.38 5.02
CA ASP A 76 -5.67 -3.68 5.39
C ASP A 76 -6.63 -2.72 4.65
N LEU A 77 -6.78 -2.94 3.33
CA LEU A 77 -7.67 -2.18 2.44
C LEU A 77 -8.73 -3.12 1.85
N PRO A 78 -9.86 -3.34 2.55
CA PRO A 78 -10.87 -4.33 2.17
C PRO A 78 -11.39 -4.18 0.74
N GLU A 79 -11.57 -2.94 0.26
CA GLU A 79 -12.02 -2.69 -1.11
C GLU A 79 -10.97 -3.15 -2.15
N ALA A 80 -9.70 -2.81 -1.95
CA ALA A 80 -8.63 -3.24 -2.86
C ALA A 80 -8.45 -4.77 -2.83
N ASP A 81 -8.61 -5.38 -1.66
CA ASP A 81 -8.51 -6.83 -1.50
C ASP A 81 -9.68 -7.55 -2.16
N ALA A 82 -10.91 -7.03 -2.04
CA ALA A 82 -12.09 -7.57 -2.72
C ALA A 82 -11.95 -7.49 -4.25
N LEU A 83 -11.45 -6.37 -4.77
CA LEU A 83 -11.16 -6.21 -6.21
C LEU A 83 -10.08 -7.18 -6.68
N GLY A 84 -9.02 -7.37 -5.90
CA GLY A 84 -7.97 -8.34 -6.19
C GLY A 84 -8.50 -9.79 -6.22
N ALA A 85 -9.37 -10.14 -5.26
CA ALA A 85 -10.03 -11.44 -5.24
C ALA A 85 -10.97 -11.64 -6.45
N ALA A 86 -11.76 -10.61 -6.82
CA ALA A 86 -12.63 -10.63 -7.99
C ALA A 86 -11.81 -10.77 -9.29
N SER A 87 -10.68 -10.08 -9.40
CA SER A 87 -9.73 -10.24 -10.53
C SER A 87 -9.28 -11.70 -10.69
N MET A 88 -8.92 -12.35 -9.59
CA MET A 88 -8.47 -13.75 -9.60
C MET A 88 -9.59 -14.75 -9.93
N ALA A 89 -10.85 -14.37 -9.71
CA ALA A 89 -12.04 -15.19 -9.99
C ALA A 89 -12.65 -14.93 -11.37
N ALA A 90 -12.22 -13.89 -12.08
CA ALA A 90 -12.76 -13.50 -13.38
C ALA A 90 -12.44 -14.56 -14.44
N ALA A 91 -13.47 -14.97 -15.22
CA ALA A 91 -13.35 -15.96 -16.28
C ALA A 91 -12.70 -15.39 -17.55
N VAL A 92 -12.86 -14.09 -17.79
CA VAL A 92 -12.33 -13.40 -18.97
C VAL A 92 -11.03 -12.68 -18.57
N PRO A 93 -9.90 -12.96 -19.24
CA PRO A 93 -8.62 -12.34 -18.90
C PRO A 93 -8.63 -10.80 -18.93
N GLY A 94 -9.36 -10.21 -19.87
CA GLY A 94 -9.53 -8.77 -19.97
C GLY A 94 -10.20 -8.18 -18.72
N ASP A 95 -11.29 -8.78 -18.25
CA ASP A 95 -12.00 -8.34 -17.04
C ASP A 95 -11.14 -8.52 -15.79
N ALA A 96 -10.34 -9.61 -15.76
CA ALA A 96 -9.37 -9.83 -14.69
C ALA A 96 -8.38 -8.69 -14.60
N LEU A 97 -7.84 -8.19 -15.73
CA LEU A 97 -6.89 -7.09 -15.77
C LEU A 97 -7.53 -5.74 -15.38
N ASP A 98 -8.78 -5.50 -15.75
CA ASP A 98 -9.50 -4.28 -15.34
C ASP A 98 -9.72 -4.24 -13.83
N LEU A 99 -10.21 -5.33 -13.25
CA LEU A 99 -10.38 -5.46 -11.81
C LEU A 99 -9.03 -5.34 -11.06
N PHE A 100 -7.99 -5.90 -11.64
CA PHE A 100 -6.63 -5.78 -11.09
C PHE A 100 -6.15 -4.33 -11.12
N ALA A 101 -6.29 -3.62 -12.26
CA ALA A 101 -5.90 -2.21 -12.37
C ALA A 101 -6.65 -1.33 -11.37
N ARG A 102 -7.95 -1.57 -11.19
CA ARG A 102 -8.77 -0.90 -10.16
C ARG A 102 -8.28 -1.20 -8.74
N SER A 103 -7.96 -2.46 -8.42
CA SER A 103 -7.37 -2.84 -7.14
C SER A 103 -6.06 -2.10 -6.87
N ILE A 104 -5.18 -1.98 -7.88
CA ILE A 104 -3.91 -1.25 -7.78
C ILE A 104 -4.15 0.25 -7.56
N ARG A 105 -5.05 0.86 -8.33
CA ARG A 105 -5.41 2.29 -8.15
C ARG A 105 -5.97 2.55 -6.76
N THR A 106 -6.92 1.75 -6.29
CA THR A 106 -7.50 1.88 -4.95
C THR A 106 -6.41 1.80 -3.87
N ARG A 107 -5.45 0.91 -4.02
CA ARG A 107 -4.31 0.78 -3.11
C ARG A 107 -3.38 1.99 -3.16
N TRP A 108 -3.03 2.47 -4.36
CA TRP A 108 -2.06 3.56 -4.49
C TRP A 108 -2.60 4.93 -4.11
N VAL A 109 -3.88 5.21 -4.27
CA VAL A 109 -4.52 6.41 -3.71
C VAL A 109 -4.24 6.56 -2.21
N PHE A 110 -4.18 5.43 -1.48
CA PHE A 110 -3.92 5.44 -0.04
C PHE A 110 -2.45 5.26 0.32
N ALA A 111 -1.69 4.44 -0.41
CA ALA A 111 -0.47 3.83 0.11
C ALA A 111 0.79 4.04 -0.77
N ALA A 112 0.71 4.73 -1.90
CA ALA A 112 1.86 4.85 -2.80
C ALA A 112 3.09 5.50 -2.13
N ASP A 113 2.88 6.56 -1.34
CA ASP A 113 3.94 7.25 -0.61
C ASP A 113 4.52 6.42 0.54
N ILE A 114 3.73 5.51 1.15
CA ILE A 114 4.22 4.67 2.26
C ILE A 114 5.34 3.75 1.77
N LEU A 115 5.23 3.17 0.59
CA LEU A 115 6.29 2.33 0.04
C LEU A 115 7.54 3.14 -0.33
N SER A 116 7.39 4.39 -0.77
CA SER A 116 8.52 5.31 -0.98
C SER A 116 9.22 5.65 0.34
N ILE A 117 8.45 5.93 1.40
CA ILE A 117 8.98 6.14 2.75
C ILE A 117 9.72 4.90 3.26
N ASP A 118 9.17 3.70 3.03
CA ASP A 118 9.82 2.44 3.42
C ASP A 118 11.18 2.25 2.75
N ARG A 119 11.31 2.59 1.47
CA ARG A 119 12.58 2.51 0.74
C ARG A 119 13.63 3.48 1.26
N ASP A 120 13.22 4.73 1.55
CA ASP A 120 14.08 5.70 2.18
C ASP A 120 14.54 5.22 3.57
N ALA A 121 13.60 4.76 4.40
CA ALA A 121 13.88 4.23 5.72
C ALA A 121 14.79 2.99 5.71
N ALA A 122 14.60 2.09 4.75
CA ALA A 122 15.40 0.87 4.60
C ALA A 122 16.89 1.14 4.28
N SER A 123 17.23 2.34 3.82
CA SER A 123 18.63 2.75 3.64
C SER A 123 19.35 3.00 4.96
N ALA A 124 18.60 3.38 6.01
CA ALA A 124 19.13 3.81 7.30
C ALA A 124 18.80 2.84 8.47
N ASP A 125 17.85 1.92 8.28
CA ASP A 125 17.34 1.03 9.34
C ASP A 125 17.26 -0.42 8.83
N PRO A 126 18.13 -1.33 9.32
CA PRO A 126 18.17 -2.75 8.89
C PRO A 126 16.87 -3.50 9.18
N ASP A 127 16.15 -3.18 10.25
CA ASP A 127 14.88 -3.84 10.59
C ASP A 127 13.79 -3.43 9.58
N VAL A 128 13.78 -2.16 9.19
CA VAL A 128 12.88 -1.68 8.13
C VAL A 128 13.22 -2.34 6.79
N ARG A 129 14.51 -2.53 6.48
CA ARG A 129 14.94 -3.26 5.29
C ARG A 129 14.40 -4.68 5.25
N ALA A 130 14.58 -5.44 6.32
CA ALA A 130 14.10 -6.82 6.41
C ALA A 130 12.56 -6.90 6.28
N ASP A 131 11.85 -5.92 6.81
CA ASP A 131 10.40 -5.81 6.66
C ASP A 131 9.99 -5.49 5.22
N LEU A 132 10.68 -4.55 4.57
CA LEU A 132 10.45 -4.17 3.18
C LEU A 132 10.69 -5.36 2.24
N ASP A 133 11.78 -6.10 2.42
CA ASP A 133 12.10 -7.27 1.61
C ASP A 133 10.95 -8.31 1.66
N ARG A 134 10.39 -8.56 2.86
CA ARG A 134 9.22 -9.43 3.02
C ARG A 134 7.96 -8.90 2.33
N VAL A 135 7.75 -7.58 2.34
CA VAL A 135 6.63 -6.95 1.62
C VAL A 135 6.78 -7.13 0.13
N LEU A 136 7.98 -6.87 -0.43
CA LEU A 136 8.26 -7.00 -1.86
C LEU A 136 8.19 -8.45 -2.33
N GLU A 137 8.63 -9.40 -1.52
CA GLU A 137 8.52 -10.83 -1.83
C GLU A 137 7.05 -11.27 -1.93
N ARG A 138 6.21 -10.91 -0.96
CA ARG A 138 4.76 -11.19 -1.01
C ARG A 138 4.09 -10.54 -2.23
N ARG A 139 4.49 -9.31 -2.56
CA ARG A 139 4.00 -8.61 -3.75
C ARG A 139 4.36 -9.39 -5.02
N ARG A 140 5.62 -9.80 -5.19
CA ARG A 140 6.07 -10.58 -6.36
C ARG A 140 5.31 -11.90 -6.48
N ALA A 141 5.12 -12.61 -5.38
CA ALA A 141 4.33 -13.84 -5.36
C ALA A 141 2.86 -13.58 -5.77
N GLY A 142 2.25 -12.49 -5.32
CA GLY A 142 0.90 -12.06 -5.72
C GLY A 142 0.81 -11.78 -7.22
N ILE A 143 1.72 -10.99 -7.74
CA ILE A 143 1.83 -10.66 -9.17
C ILE A 143 2.02 -11.92 -10.02
N GLY A 144 2.86 -12.86 -9.58
CA GLY A 144 3.05 -14.14 -10.26
C GLY A 144 1.76 -14.95 -10.38
N ARG A 145 0.91 -14.93 -9.34
CA ARG A 145 -0.43 -15.58 -9.41
C ARG A 145 -1.35 -14.89 -10.41
N VAL A 146 -1.40 -13.55 -10.43
CA VAL A 146 -2.19 -12.79 -11.42
C VAL A 146 -1.71 -13.12 -12.83
N ALA A 147 -0.41 -13.08 -13.10
CA ALA A 147 0.15 -13.42 -14.40
C ALA A 147 -0.24 -14.84 -14.85
N ARG A 148 -0.15 -15.81 -13.96
CA ARG A 148 -0.54 -17.21 -14.22
C ARG A 148 -2.04 -17.31 -14.53
N SER A 149 -2.88 -16.63 -13.76
CA SER A 149 -4.34 -16.63 -13.97
C SER A 149 -4.71 -16.03 -15.31
N VAL A 150 -4.13 -14.90 -15.69
CA VAL A 150 -4.43 -14.18 -16.94
C VAL A 150 -3.96 -14.95 -18.17
N LEU A 151 -2.77 -15.57 -18.12
CA LEU A 151 -2.21 -16.31 -19.27
C LEU A 151 -2.82 -17.72 -19.41
N GLY A 152 -3.40 -18.25 -18.34
CA GLY A 152 -4.01 -19.59 -18.33
C GLY A 152 -3.01 -20.74 -18.17
N GLY A 153 -3.56 -21.96 -18.05
CA GLY A 153 -2.78 -23.17 -17.72
C GLY A 153 -1.79 -23.64 -18.79
N ALA A 154 -1.96 -23.21 -20.04
CA ALA A 154 -1.07 -23.58 -21.13
C ALA A 154 0.22 -22.75 -21.20
N ALA A 155 0.29 -21.63 -20.46
CA ALA A 155 1.45 -20.75 -20.47
C ALA A 155 2.65 -21.41 -19.77
N THR A 156 3.82 -21.28 -20.39
CA THR A 156 5.09 -21.73 -19.82
C THR A 156 5.50 -20.87 -18.62
N ASP A 157 6.35 -21.41 -17.76
CA ASP A 157 6.90 -20.64 -16.63
C ASP A 157 7.71 -19.41 -17.09
N ALA A 158 8.34 -19.47 -18.28
CA ALA A 158 9.06 -18.34 -18.84
C ALA A 158 8.12 -17.20 -19.24
N GLU A 159 6.98 -17.51 -19.86
CA GLU A 159 5.95 -16.54 -20.22
C GLU A 159 5.32 -15.92 -18.97
N VAL A 160 5.01 -16.72 -17.96
CA VAL A 160 4.46 -16.22 -16.68
C VAL A 160 5.47 -15.29 -15.98
N ARG A 161 6.77 -15.64 -15.94
CA ARG A 161 7.78 -14.74 -15.36
C ARG A 161 7.92 -13.43 -16.14
N ARG A 162 7.85 -13.47 -17.49
CA ARG A 162 7.86 -12.25 -18.31
C ARG A 162 6.64 -11.38 -18.04
N ALA A 163 5.45 -11.94 -18.03
CA ALA A 163 4.22 -11.23 -17.71
C ALA A 163 4.25 -10.64 -16.29
N ALA A 164 4.72 -11.39 -15.31
CA ALA A 164 4.88 -10.91 -13.95
C ALA A 164 5.84 -9.72 -13.87
N ALA A 165 6.95 -9.74 -14.61
CA ALA A 165 7.89 -8.61 -14.65
C ALA A 165 7.27 -7.35 -15.27
N VAL A 166 6.45 -7.49 -16.33
CA VAL A 166 5.69 -6.39 -16.94
C VAL A 166 4.68 -5.81 -15.95
N ILE A 167 3.89 -6.67 -15.31
CA ILE A 167 2.92 -6.25 -14.30
C ILE A 167 3.63 -5.52 -13.16
N ASP A 168 4.72 -6.09 -12.63
CA ASP A 168 5.46 -5.47 -11.53
C ASP A 168 5.97 -4.08 -11.89
N ALA A 169 6.59 -3.92 -13.05
CA ALA A 169 7.12 -2.64 -13.51
C ALA A 169 6.03 -1.57 -13.65
N LEU A 170 4.89 -1.90 -14.27
CA LEU A 170 3.80 -0.95 -14.50
C LEU A 170 3.01 -0.60 -13.23
N THR A 171 3.02 -1.48 -12.25
CA THR A 171 2.26 -1.31 -10.99
C THR A 171 3.13 -0.89 -9.81
N MET A 172 4.37 -0.45 -10.04
CA MET A 172 5.19 0.15 -8.99
C MET A 172 4.59 1.49 -8.53
N PRO A 173 4.62 1.80 -7.22
CA PRO A 173 4.09 3.07 -6.72
C PRO A 173 4.76 4.29 -7.34
N GLU A 174 6.02 4.18 -7.74
CA GLU A 174 6.75 5.26 -8.43
C GLU A 174 6.12 5.60 -9.78
N ALA A 175 5.62 4.62 -10.53
CA ALA A 175 4.90 4.87 -11.78
C ALA A 175 3.60 5.63 -11.51
N TYR A 176 2.84 5.24 -10.47
CA TYR A 176 1.64 5.95 -10.04
C TYR A 176 1.96 7.38 -9.62
N LEU A 177 2.92 7.59 -8.72
CA LEU A 177 3.30 8.92 -8.22
C LEU A 177 3.87 9.80 -9.35
N ALA A 178 4.66 9.26 -10.27
CA ALA A 178 5.15 10.03 -11.41
C ALA A 178 3.99 10.52 -12.29
N LEU A 179 3.03 9.67 -12.59
CA LEU A 179 1.89 10.05 -13.42
C LEU A 179 0.94 11.02 -12.71
N THR A 180 0.66 10.83 -11.43
CA THR A 180 -0.28 11.67 -10.68
C THR A 180 0.35 12.96 -10.16
N ASP A 181 1.47 12.88 -9.45
CA ASP A 181 2.06 14.03 -8.77
C ASP A 181 2.91 14.91 -9.70
N VAL A 182 3.59 14.30 -10.70
CA VAL A 182 4.44 15.06 -11.64
C VAL A 182 3.70 15.43 -12.91
N HIS A 183 2.95 14.48 -13.50
CA HIS A 183 2.27 14.70 -14.78
C HIS A 183 0.79 15.09 -14.65
N GLY A 184 0.26 15.19 -13.43
CA GLY A 184 -1.08 15.69 -13.14
C GLY A 184 -2.21 14.75 -13.58
N TRP A 185 -1.96 13.46 -13.73
CA TRP A 185 -3.01 12.51 -14.07
C TRP A 185 -3.96 12.33 -12.88
N THR A 186 -5.23 12.08 -13.20
CA THR A 186 -6.16 11.62 -12.16
C THR A 186 -5.93 10.15 -11.82
N PRO A 187 -6.29 9.69 -10.61
CA PRO A 187 -6.26 8.27 -10.26
C PRO A 187 -7.03 7.39 -11.25
N ASP A 188 -8.18 7.87 -11.75
CA ASP A 188 -8.99 7.15 -12.74
C ASP A 188 -8.31 7.11 -14.12
N GLY A 189 -7.59 8.18 -14.49
CA GLY A 189 -6.74 8.20 -15.68
C GLY A 189 -5.62 7.17 -15.62
N TYR A 190 -4.98 7.03 -14.44
CA TYR A 190 -3.99 5.97 -14.20
C TYR A 190 -4.62 4.57 -14.30
N GLU A 191 -5.80 4.34 -13.71
CA GLU A 191 -6.52 3.06 -13.78
C GLU A 191 -6.78 2.66 -15.25
N SER A 192 -7.37 3.58 -16.03
CA SER A 192 -7.71 3.35 -17.43
C SER A 192 -6.49 3.05 -18.29
N TRP A 193 -5.40 3.81 -18.09
CA TRP A 193 -4.13 3.59 -18.77
C TRP A 193 -3.52 2.24 -18.39
N LEU A 194 -3.49 1.90 -17.11
CA LEU A 194 -2.90 0.64 -16.63
C LEU A 194 -3.65 -0.56 -17.19
N ALA A 195 -4.99 -0.54 -17.16
CA ALA A 195 -5.82 -1.60 -17.73
C ALA A 195 -5.53 -1.80 -19.22
N GLY A 196 -5.52 -0.70 -19.99
CA GLY A 196 -5.19 -0.73 -21.42
C GLY A 196 -3.78 -1.24 -21.72
N ALA A 197 -2.79 -0.77 -20.97
CA ALA A 197 -1.41 -1.20 -21.14
C ALA A 197 -1.20 -2.69 -20.81
N LEU A 198 -1.80 -3.17 -19.72
CA LEU A 198 -1.74 -4.58 -19.35
C LEU A 198 -2.43 -5.48 -20.38
N ARG A 199 -3.62 -5.10 -20.87
CA ARG A 199 -4.32 -5.84 -21.95
C ARG A 199 -3.44 -5.92 -23.20
N ALA A 200 -2.92 -4.80 -23.69
CA ALA A 200 -2.09 -4.76 -24.89
C ALA A 200 -0.82 -5.61 -24.80
N LEU A 201 -0.14 -5.56 -23.63
CA LEU A 201 1.14 -6.24 -23.44
C LEU A 201 1.01 -7.73 -23.09
N LEU A 202 -0.08 -8.15 -22.45
CA LEU A 202 -0.23 -9.52 -21.97
C LEU A 202 -1.16 -10.36 -22.84
N LEU A 203 -2.19 -9.76 -23.45
CA LEU A 203 -3.17 -10.51 -24.27
C LEU A 203 -2.91 -10.36 -25.76
N GLY A 204 -2.21 -9.29 -26.21
CA GLY A 204 -2.05 -8.97 -27.61
C GLY A 204 -3.34 -8.46 -28.25
N PRO A 205 -3.32 -8.09 -29.55
CA PRO A 205 -4.46 -7.50 -30.23
C PRO A 205 -5.63 -8.49 -30.47
N ASP A 206 -5.41 -9.80 -30.37
CA ASP A 206 -6.37 -10.85 -30.77
C ASP A 206 -7.00 -11.63 -29.59
N ARG A 207 -6.76 -11.26 -28.35
CA ARG A 207 -7.25 -11.98 -27.15
C ARG A 207 -8.11 -11.12 -26.21
N GLY A 208 -8.73 -10.08 -26.75
CA GLY A 208 -9.61 -9.18 -26.00
C GLY A 208 -11.06 -9.65 -25.91
#